data_29d0aa1417b5f34b7d11f39e99ad8ccc
#
_entry.id   29d0aa1417b5f34b7d11f39e99ad8ccc
#
_cell.length_a   1.000
_cell.length_b   1.000
_cell.length_c   1.000
_cell.angle_alpha   90.00
_cell.angle_beta   90.00
_cell.angle_gamma   90.00
#
_symmetry.space_group_name_H-M   'P 1'
#
loop_
_entity.id
_entity.type
_entity.pdbx_description
1 polymer ?
#
loop_
_entity_poly.entity_id
_entity_poly.type
_entity_poly.pdbx_seq_one_letter_code
_entity_poly.pdbx_strand_id
1 'polypeptide(L)'
;MADAGEDLFESLRRQVDPKKEAEQAKAVAAREASQNAKAQERLMELIGSNSSLPVTISSIRVIGAAHTRRSFLDGIFNPILSANKNAPCTLLEALQETGAAADRLRRFEIFQPSLLTFIDRPSPSSPSSTPTDIDIYIRATERSRLSLKTGTDLGNVEGSAYGNLTWRNILGGAESLTLNASAGTRTRSSYQASLDVPLLSDPDRRLTFDALSSSTLKPWASHDEALKSAGVKYTWGAESKHQLAYMGVWRQVTALAKGASPTVRADAGDSVKSSMSHTWLTDKRNHPFLPNTGYLLKTVSEIAGWGPLQGDVAFWKTELETSAAVAVPVPGIKGDSGVSLTTGFRAGMLYPLPTGFSGGPPKASRVNDRFQLGGPTDVRGFKISGLGPRDGDDAVGGDVYAAASANLLIPFPKVGKNSPLRLQLFANGGRLLALADGGSDGRGSTQKQLYTTLGQLTQGLPSIAAGVGVVYAHPVARFELNFSLPLVLRRGEEGRKGLQFGVGINFL
;
A
#
# COMPACT_ATOMS: atom_id res chain seq x y z
N MET A 1 -51.06 -25.82 -32.90
CA MET A 1 -50.75 -26.42 -31.56
C MET A 1 -49.41 -25.94 -30.97
N ALA A 2 -48.90 -24.77 -31.37
CA ALA A 2 -47.67 -24.19 -30.83
C ALA A 2 -47.87 -22.98 -29.91
N ASP A 3 -49.14 -22.56 -29.72
CA ASP A 3 -49.44 -21.28 -29.01
C ASP A 3 -49.79 -21.44 -27.52
N ALA A 4 -50.01 -22.68 -27.06
CA ALA A 4 -50.41 -22.96 -25.67
C ALA A 4 -49.22 -23.11 -24.69
N GLY A 5 -48.00 -23.26 -25.21
CA GLY A 5 -46.78 -23.44 -24.41
C GLY A 5 -46.12 -22.11 -23.97
N GLU A 6 -46.18 -21.10 -24.82
CA GLU A 6 -45.61 -19.77 -24.53
C GLU A 6 -46.47 -19.03 -23.50
N ASP A 7 -47.79 -19.15 -23.56
CA ASP A 7 -48.69 -18.51 -22.57
C ASP A 7 -48.53 -19.08 -21.15
N LEU A 8 -48.18 -20.36 -21.02
CA LEU A 8 -47.94 -20.98 -19.70
C LEU A 8 -46.65 -20.49 -19.05
N PHE A 9 -45.60 -20.35 -19.84
CA PHE A 9 -44.32 -19.78 -19.37
C PHE A 9 -44.41 -18.29 -19.05
N GLU A 10 -45.17 -17.52 -19.83
CA GLU A 10 -45.42 -16.11 -19.51
C GLU A 10 -46.33 -15.93 -18.30
N SER A 11 -47.33 -16.82 -18.11
CA SER A 11 -48.17 -16.80 -16.92
C SER A 11 -47.40 -17.18 -15.63
N LEU A 12 -46.46 -18.13 -15.71
CA LEU A 12 -45.57 -18.49 -14.62
C LEU A 12 -44.57 -17.35 -14.33
N ARG A 13 -44.09 -16.63 -15.33
CA ARG A 13 -43.24 -15.46 -15.16
C ARG A 13 -43.96 -14.26 -14.52
N ARG A 14 -45.24 -14.06 -14.82
CA ARG A 14 -46.09 -13.00 -14.24
C ARG A 14 -46.50 -13.30 -12.79
N GLN A 15 -46.45 -14.52 -12.32
CA GLN A 15 -46.80 -14.89 -10.94
C GLN A 15 -45.62 -14.71 -9.94
N VAL A 16 -44.42 -14.46 -10.41
CA VAL A 16 -43.27 -14.22 -9.54
C VAL A 16 -43.17 -12.72 -9.30
N ASP A 17 -43.78 -12.27 -8.21
CA ASP A 17 -43.62 -10.88 -7.73
C ASP A 17 -42.17 -10.72 -7.24
N PRO A 18 -41.33 -9.89 -7.89
CA PRO A 18 -39.90 -9.74 -7.51
C PRO A 18 -39.71 -9.28 -6.07
N LYS A 19 -40.73 -8.65 -5.47
CA LYS A 19 -40.71 -8.30 -4.05
C LYS A 19 -40.88 -9.52 -3.16
N LYS A 20 -41.74 -10.46 -3.51
CA LYS A 20 -41.94 -11.71 -2.75
C LYS A 20 -40.73 -12.61 -2.87
N GLU A 21 -40.07 -12.70 -4.03
CA GLU A 21 -38.83 -13.44 -4.18
C GLU A 21 -37.71 -12.83 -3.33
N ALA A 22 -37.56 -11.53 -3.33
CA ALA A 22 -36.60 -10.83 -2.50
C ALA A 22 -36.88 -10.98 -0.99
N GLU A 23 -38.16 -11.02 -0.58
CA GLU A 23 -38.55 -11.29 0.82
C GLU A 23 -38.33 -12.77 1.19
N GLN A 24 -38.63 -13.70 0.31
CA GLN A 24 -38.35 -15.13 0.52
C GLN A 24 -36.84 -15.40 0.58
N ALA A 25 -36.04 -14.80 -0.33
CA ALA A 25 -34.59 -14.93 -0.29
C ALA A 25 -33.99 -14.34 1.02
N LYS A 26 -34.53 -13.21 1.50
CA LYS A 26 -34.14 -12.63 2.81
C LYS A 26 -34.55 -13.53 3.96
N ALA A 27 -35.73 -14.12 3.92
CA ALA A 27 -36.21 -15.03 4.97
C ALA A 27 -35.40 -16.34 5.01
N VAL A 28 -35.02 -16.88 3.83
CA VAL A 28 -34.14 -18.06 3.73
C VAL A 28 -32.74 -17.71 4.26
N ALA A 29 -32.15 -16.60 3.82
CA ALA A 29 -30.86 -16.15 4.30
C ALA A 29 -30.85 -15.87 5.82
N ALA A 30 -31.92 -15.30 6.37
CA ALA A 30 -32.08 -15.09 7.80
C ALA A 30 -32.20 -16.42 8.58
N ARG A 31 -32.88 -17.40 8.02
CA ARG A 31 -32.98 -18.76 8.58
C ARG A 31 -31.63 -19.46 8.58
N GLU A 32 -30.93 -19.42 7.47
CA GLU A 32 -29.58 -19.99 7.35
C GLU A 32 -28.59 -19.30 8.31
N ALA A 33 -28.65 -17.98 8.41
CA ALA A 33 -27.83 -17.23 9.37
C ALA A 33 -28.15 -17.62 10.81
N SER A 34 -29.43 -17.80 11.18
CA SER A 34 -29.83 -18.22 12.53
C SER A 34 -29.42 -19.66 12.83
N GLN A 35 -29.50 -20.57 11.84
CA GLN A 35 -29.07 -21.97 12.00
C GLN A 35 -27.54 -22.03 12.14
N ASN A 36 -26.81 -21.27 11.35
CA ASN A 36 -25.37 -21.18 11.44
C ASN A 36 -24.91 -20.60 12.78
N ALA A 37 -25.59 -19.56 13.27
CA ALA A 37 -25.31 -18.99 14.60
C ALA A 37 -25.51 -20.01 15.73
N LYS A 38 -26.64 -20.75 15.73
CA LYS A 38 -26.91 -21.81 16.70
C LYS A 38 -25.90 -22.97 16.58
N ALA A 39 -25.51 -23.34 15.37
CA ALA A 39 -24.49 -24.37 15.15
C ALA A 39 -23.13 -23.94 15.69
N GLN A 40 -22.75 -22.66 15.48
CA GLN A 40 -21.53 -22.09 16.05
C GLN A 40 -21.56 -22.03 17.58
N GLU A 41 -22.67 -21.60 18.16
CA GLU A 41 -22.84 -21.54 19.60
C GLU A 41 -22.71 -22.93 20.25
N ARG A 42 -23.36 -23.93 19.66
CA ARG A 42 -23.25 -25.33 20.10
C ARG A 42 -21.84 -25.90 19.94
N LEU A 43 -21.15 -25.55 18.86
CA LEU A 43 -19.74 -25.93 18.66
C LEU A 43 -18.83 -25.29 19.72
N MET A 44 -19.04 -24.01 20.03
CA MET A 44 -18.30 -23.30 21.07
C MET A 44 -18.52 -23.92 22.45
N GLU A 45 -19.77 -24.31 22.76
CA GLU A 45 -20.12 -25.00 24.01
C GLU A 45 -19.45 -26.38 24.12
N LEU A 46 -19.45 -27.16 23.02
CA LEU A 46 -18.78 -28.45 22.94
C LEU A 46 -17.25 -28.33 23.09
N ILE A 47 -16.65 -27.33 22.46
CA ILE A 47 -15.21 -27.04 22.58
C ILE A 47 -14.91 -26.59 24.02
N GLY A 48 -15.72 -25.71 24.60
CA GLY A 48 -15.54 -25.24 25.96
C GLY A 48 -15.59 -26.36 27.01
N SER A 49 -16.57 -27.26 26.89
CA SER A 49 -16.74 -28.40 27.82
C SER A 49 -15.63 -29.45 27.67
N ASN A 50 -14.99 -29.56 26.51
CA ASN A 50 -13.95 -30.54 26.23
C ASN A 50 -12.55 -29.91 26.06
N SER A 51 -12.38 -28.66 26.42
CA SER A 51 -11.16 -27.88 26.18
C SER A 51 -9.88 -28.49 26.78
N SER A 52 -10.00 -29.17 27.92
CA SER A 52 -8.90 -29.79 28.66
C SER A 52 -8.59 -31.23 28.28
N LEU A 53 -9.32 -31.81 27.30
CA LEU A 53 -9.03 -33.18 26.84
C LEU A 53 -7.62 -33.25 26.29
N PRO A 54 -6.78 -34.23 26.73
CA PRO A 54 -5.48 -34.47 26.15
C PRO A 54 -5.63 -35.06 24.75
N VAL A 55 -5.01 -34.44 23.78
CA VAL A 55 -5.01 -34.89 22.38
C VAL A 55 -3.60 -34.89 21.79
N THR A 56 -3.39 -35.80 20.83
CA THR A 56 -2.16 -35.87 20.06
C THR A 56 -2.52 -35.74 18.58
N ILE A 57 -1.93 -34.75 17.89
CA ILE A 57 -2.18 -34.56 16.45
C ILE A 57 -1.37 -35.63 15.68
N SER A 58 -2.06 -36.62 15.14
CA SER A 58 -1.45 -37.70 14.36
C SER A 58 -1.09 -37.27 12.95
N SER A 59 -2.01 -36.58 12.27
CA SER A 59 -1.76 -36.06 10.92
C SER A 59 -2.53 -34.77 10.65
N ILE A 60 -1.96 -33.93 9.77
CA ILE A 60 -2.63 -32.75 9.22
C ILE A 60 -2.64 -32.92 7.70
N ARG A 61 -3.83 -32.90 7.10
CA ARG A 61 -4.00 -33.07 5.65
C ARG A 61 -4.76 -31.88 5.05
N VAL A 62 -4.16 -31.28 4.01
CA VAL A 62 -4.82 -30.21 3.25
C VAL A 62 -5.48 -30.82 2.02
N ILE A 63 -6.80 -30.69 1.93
CA ILE A 63 -7.60 -31.22 0.82
C ILE A 63 -7.95 -30.05 -0.11
N GLY A 64 -7.72 -30.25 -1.43
CA GLY A 64 -8.03 -29.25 -2.46
C GLY A 64 -6.84 -28.35 -2.84
N ALA A 65 -5.63 -28.64 -2.37
CA ALA A 65 -4.38 -27.97 -2.74
C ALA A 65 -3.70 -28.73 -3.90
N ALA A 66 -4.30 -28.71 -5.09
CA ALA A 66 -3.83 -29.50 -6.23
C ALA A 66 -2.54 -28.98 -6.86
N HIS A 67 -2.31 -27.67 -6.83
CA HIS A 67 -1.16 -27.02 -7.46
C HIS A 67 -0.11 -26.56 -6.43
N THR A 68 -0.34 -26.81 -5.15
CA THR A 68 0.54 -26.38 -4.08
C THR A 68 1.49 -27.51 -3.69
N ARG A 69 2.79 -27.22 -3.65
CA ARG A 69 3.83 -28.22 -3.29
C ARG A 69 3.65 -28.72 -1.87
N ARG A 70 3.80 -30.02 -1.68
CA ARG A 70 3.76 -30.63 -0.35
C ARG A 70 4.83 -30.05 0.58
N SER A 71 6.05 -29.85 0.11
CA SER A 71 7.13 -29.26 0.91
C SER A 71 6.82 -27.86 1.44
N PHE A 72 6.01 -27.08 0.71
CA PHE A 72 5.54 -25.77 1.17
C PHE A 72 4.53 -25.91 2.32
N LEU A 73 3.59 -26.84 2.21
CA LEU A 73 2.62 -27.15 3.26
C LEU A 73 3.30 -27.77 4.48
N ASP A 74 4.25 -28.67 4.25
CA ASP A 74 5.05 -29.26 5.32
C ASP A 74 5.81 -28.21 6.12
N GLY A 75 6.32 -27.14 5.48
CA GLY A 75 6.96 -26.03 6.15
C GLY A 75 6.06 -25.28 7.13
N ILE A 76 4.74 -25.27 6.88
CA ILE A 76 3.75 -24.62 7.75
C ILE A 76 3.32 -25.55 8.90
N PHE A 77 3.11 -26.86 8.62
CA PHE A 77 2.47 -27.79 9.55
C PHE A 77 3.45 -28.67 10.34
N ASN A 78 4.64 -28.95 9.81
CA ASN A 78 5.63 -29.77 10.52
C ASN A 78 6.04 -29.20 11.88
N PRO A 79 6.18 -27.89 12.10
CA PRO A 79 6.46 -27.36 13.43
C PRO A 79 5.43 -27.79 14.47
N ILE A 80 4.12 -27.77 14.09
CA ILE A 80 3.02 -28.18 14.96
C ILE A 80 3.07 -29.70 15.24
N LEU A 81 3.26 -30.51 14.18
CA LEU A 81 3.36 -31.94 14.32
C LEU A 81 4.54 -32.38 15.17
N SER A 82 5.70 -31.71 15.02
CA SER A 82 6.90 -32.04 15.79
C SER A 82 6.80 -31.63 17.26
N ALA A 83 6.18 -30.50 17.55
CA ALA A 83 5.93 -30.03 18.92
C ALA A 83 4.98 -30.99 19.68
N ASN A 84 3.96 -31.50 18.99
CA ASN A 84 2.94 -32.36 19.58
C ASN A 84 3.34 -33.84 19.73
N LYS A 85 4.38 -34.30 19.01
CA LYS A 85 4.88 -35.68 19.09
C LYS A 85 5.43 -36.07 20.48
N ASN A 86 5.99 -35.11 21.19
CA ASN A 86 6.72 -35.35 22.43
C ASN A 86 5.94 -35.00 23.70
N ALA A 87 4.85 -34.25 23.56
CA ALA A 87 3.97 -33.89 24.68
C ALA A 87 2.54 -33.74 24.17
N PRO A 88 1.57 -34.52 24.70
CA PRO A 88 0.16 -34.33 24.36
C PRO A 88 -0.26 -32.91 24.76
N CYS A 89 -0.97 -32.22 23.88
CA CYS A 89 -1.53 -30.89 24.14
C CYS A 89 -3.02 -31.01 24.51
N THR A 90 -3.59 -29.93 24.99
CA THR A 90 -5.04 -29.87 25.19
C THR A 90 -5.76 -29.67 23.85
N LEU A 91 -7.02 -30.09 23.73
CA LEU A 91 -7.81 -29.87 22.53
C LEU A 91 -7.89 -28.40 22.15
N LEU A 92 -7.95 -27.51 23.15
CA LEU A 92 -7.97 -26.07 22.88
C LEU A 92 -6.66 -25.57 22.25
N GLU A 93 -5.51 -26.02 22.77
CA GLU A 93 -4.19 -25.67 22.19
C GLU A 93 -4.04 -26.22 20.77
N ALA A 94 -4.43 -27.47 20.51
CA ALA A 94 -4.42 -28.07 19.18
C ALA A 94 -5.25 -27.25 18.17
N LEU A 95 -6.44 -26.80 18.58
CA LEU A 95 -7.33 -25.96 17.76
C LEU A 95 -6.74 -24.58 17.52
N GLN A 96 -6.11 -23.96 18.54
CA GLN A 96 -5.48 -22.64 18.40
C GLN A 96 -4.28 -22.68 17.47
N GLU A 97 -3.41 -23.67 17.61
CA GLU A 97 -2.24 -23.85 16.74
C GLU A 97 -2.65 -24.14 15.28
N THR A 98 -3.64 -25.01 15.10
CA THR A 98 -4.17 -25.32 13.76
C THR A 98 -4.87 -24.12 13.14
N GLY A 99 -5.60 -23.34 13.93
CA GLY A 99 -6.23 -22.09 13.52
C GLY A 99 -5.18 -21.07 13.08
N ALA A 100 -4.11 -20.90 13.85
CA ALA A 100 -3.00 -20.02 13.51
C ALA A 100 -2.30 -20.45 12.20
N ALA A 101 -2.14 -21.76 11.96
CA ALA A 101 -1.59 -22.27 10.71
C ALA A 101 -2.54 -22.04 9.52
N ALA A 102 -3.84 -22.22 9.71
CA ALA A 102 -4.85 -21.91 8.70
C ALA A 102 -4.86 -20.40 8.36
N ASP A 103 -4.67 -19.54 9.36
CA ASP A 103 -4.55 -18.09 9.13
C ASP A 103 -3.26 -17.74 8.39
N ARG A 104 -2.14 -18.41 8.68
CA ARG A 104 -0.92 -18.28 7.86
C ARG A 104 -1.18 -18.66 6.39
N LEU A 105 -1.91 -19.76 6.14
CA LEU A 105 -2.29 -20.14 4.77
C LEU A 105 -3.15 -19.08 4.08
N ARG A 106 -4.11 -18.46 4.78
CA ARG A 106 -4.95 -17.37 4.21
C ARG A 106 -4.11 -16.17 3.79
N ARG A 107 -3.07 -15.85 4.53
CA ARG A 107 -2.20 -14.69 4.27
C ARG A 107 -1.33 -14.82 3.02
N PHE A 108 -1.17 -16.02 2.46
CA PHE A 108 -0.53 -16.21 1.15
C PHE A 108 -1.43 -15.84 -0.03
N GLU A 109 -2.74 -15.70 0.18
CA GLU A 109 -3.73 -15.32 -0.83
C GLU A 109 -3.85 -16.28 -2.03
N ILE A 110 -3.29 -17.48 -1.94
CA ILE A 110 -3.41 -18.53 -2.97
C ILE A 110 -4.69 -19.35 -2.81
N PHE A 111 -5.30 -19.35 -1.63
CA PHE A 111 -6.57 -20.02 -1.33
C PHE A 111 -7.71 -19.00 -1.19
N GLN A 112 -8.94 -19.50 -1.34
CA GLN A 112 -10.13 -18.71 -1.01
C GLN A 112 -10.17 -18.44 0.51
N PRO A 113 -10.83 -17.36 0.97
CA PRO A 113 -10.88 -17.02 2.40
C PRO A 113 -11.56 -18.09 3.26
N SER A 114 -12.45 -18.91 2.68
CA SER A 114 -13.19 -19.96 3.36
C SER A 114 -12.34 -21.24 3.48
N LEU A 115 -11.48 -21.30 4.50
CA LEU A 115 -10.81 -22.52 4.92
C LEU A 115 -11.68 -23.20 5.98
N LEU A 116 -12.01 -24.47 5.75
CA LEU A 116 -12.78 -25.28 6.70
C LEU A 116 -11.86 -26.30 7.35
N THR A 117 -11.84 -26.31 8.68
CA THR A 117 -11.05 -27.27 9.45
C THR A 117 -11.98 -28.31 10.04
N PHE A 118 -11.67 -29.57 9.82
CA PHE A 118 -12.38 -30.72 10.37
C PHE A 118 -11.43 -31.52 11.25
N ILE A 119 -11.93 -32.04 12.33
CA ILE A 119 -11.22 -32.96 13.23
C ILE A 119 -11.92 -34.30 13.16
N ASP A 120 -11.15 -35.35 12.99
CA ASP A 120 -11.62 -36.73 12.95
C ASP A 120 -10.73 -37.62 13.81
N ARG A 121 -11.21 -38.78 14.18
CA ARG A 121 -10.39 -39.79 14.81
C ARG A 121 -9.67 -40.61 13.74
N PRO A 122 -8.41 -41.03 14.03
CA PRO A 122 -7.70 -41.92 13.11
C PRO A 122 -8.50 -43.17 12.84
N SER A 123 -8.39 -43.70 11.62
CA SER A 123 -9.07 -44.95 11.24
C SER A 123 -8.70 -46.07 12.22
N PRO A 124 -9.68 -46.90 12.70
CA PRO A 124 -9.41 -48.03 13.59
C PRO A 124 -8.44 -49.06 13.02
N SER A 125 -8.22 -49.04 11.71
CA SER A 125 -7.26 -49.91 11.02
C SER A 125 -5.80 -49.49 11.14
N SER A 126 -5.50 -48.33 11.74
CA SER A 126 -4.13 -47.91 11.97
C SER A 126 -3.56 -48.57 13.21
N PRO A 127 -2.52 -49.46 13.11
CA PRO A 127 -2.04 -50.26 14.22
C PRO A 127 -1.33 -49.48 15.34
N SER A 128 -1.07 -48.17 15.15
CA SER A 128 -0.37 -47.29 16.10
C SER A 128 -1.27 -46.18 16.66
N SER A 129 -2.61 -46.21 16.46
CA SER A 129 -3.49 -45.14 16.97
C SER A 129 -3.79 -45.33 18.45
N THR A 130 -3.65 -44.25 19.21
CA THR A 130 -4.09 -44.16 20.61
C THR A 130 -5.49 -43.51 20.69
N PRO A 131 -6.25 -43.69 21.78
CA PRO A 131 -7.56 -43.05 21.94
C PRO A 131 -7.53 -41.53 21.93
N THR A 132 -6.35 -40.94 22.16
CA THR A 132 -6.11 -39.48 22.20
C THR A 132 -5.70 -38.89 20.84
N ASP A 133 -5.45 -39.74 19.85
CA ASP A 133 -5.00 -39.31 18.54
C ASP A 133 -6.14 -38.65 17.74
N ILE A 134 -5.82 -37.56 17.08
CA ILE A 134 -6.73 -36.83 16.19
C ILE A 134 -6.07 -36.59 14.82
N ASP A 135 -6.85 -36.70 13.76
CA ASP A 135 -6.49 -36.31 12.41
C ASP A 135 -7.17 -34.98 12.07
N ILE A 136 -6.41 -34.03 11.54
CA ILE A 136 -6.92 -32.72 11.17
C ILE A 136 -6.96 -32.62 9.65
N TYR A 137 -8.12 -32.27 9.11
CA TYR A 137 -8.36 -32.05 7.69
C TYR A 137 -8.67 -30.57 7.44
N ILE A 138 -7.88 -29.90 6.61
CA ILE A 138 -8.12 -28.53 6.19
C ILE A 138 -8.59 -28.56 4.75
N ARG A 139 -9.86 -28.26 4.53
CA ARG A 139 -10.41 -28.12 3.20
C ARG A 139 -10.12 -26.70 2.69
N ALA A 140 -9.31 -26.63 1.65
CA ALA A 140 -8.90 -25.41 1.00
C ALA A 140 -9.37 -25.43 -0.47
N THR A 141 -9.77 -24.29 -1.00
CA THR A 141 -10.06 -24.13 -2.43
C THR A 141 -9.06 -23.14 -2.99
N GLU A 142 -8.26 -23.56 -3.97
CA GLU A 142 -7.28 -22.68 -4.60
C GLU A 142 -7.99 -21.59 -5.41
N ARG A 143 -7.45 -20.36 -5.34
CA ARG A 143 -7.87 -19.25 -6.20
C ARG A 143 -7.40 -19.47 -7.63
N SER A 144 -8.06 -18.82 -8.59
CA SER A 144 -7.58 -18.79 -9.97
C SER A 144 -6.11 -18.36 -10.01
N ARG A 145 -5.28 -19.17 -10.66
CA ARG A 145 -3.84 -18.92 -10.79
C ARG A 145 -3.57 -17.70 -11.66
N LEU A 146 -4.39 -17.48 -12.69
CA LEU A 146 -4.26 -16.36 -13.61
C LEU A 146 -5.40 -15.37 -13.38
N SER A 147 -5.05 -14.10 -13.21
CA SER A 147 -6.00 -13.00 -13.06
C SER A 147 -5.55 -11.83 -13.91
N LEU A 148 -6.39 -11.45 -14.88
CA LEU A 148 -6.18 -10.26 -15.70
C LEU A 148 -7.19 -9.18 -15.27
N LYS A 149 -6.69 -7.99 -14.97
CA LYS A 149 -7.48 -6.80 -14.69
C LYS A 149 -7.07 -5.71 -15.66
N THR A 150 -8.02 -5.07 -16.29
CA THR A 150 -7.80 -3.92 -17.17
C THR A 150 -8.72 -2.79 -16.75
N GLY A 151 -8.30 -1.57 -16.98
CA GLY A 151 -9.10 -0.42 -16.64
C GLY A 151 -8.50 0.87 -17.16
N THR A 152 -9.21 1.96 -16.88
CA THR A 152 -8.78 3.32 -17.17
C THR A 152 -8.80 4.13 -15.90
N ASP A 153 -7.75 4.91 -15.66
CA ASP A 153 -7.65 5.83 -14.54
C ASP A 153 -7.70 7.26 -15.05
N LEU A 154 -8.52 8.07 -14.40
CA LEU A 154 -8.62 9.51 -14.65
C LEU A 154 -8.36 10.23 -13.32
N GLY A 155 -7.27 10.98 -13.23
CA GLY A 155 -6.95 11.72 -12.02
C GLY A 155 -5.67 12.52 -12.12
N ASN A 156 -5.47 13.48 -11.22
CA ASN A 156 -4.26 14.30 -11.11
C ASN A 156 -3.79 14.93 -12.43
N VAL A 157 -4.75 15.37 -13.28
CA VAL A 157 -4.46 15.92 -14.62
C VAL A 157 -3.86 14.88 -15.58
N GLU A 158 -4.08 13.60 -15.33
CA GLU A 158 -3.65 12.51 -16.20
C GLU A 158 -4.81 11.55 -16.48
N GLY A 159 -4.91 11.09 -17.72
CA GLY A 159 -5.72 9.95 -18.12
C GLY A 159 -4.80 8.82 -18.54
N SER A 160 -5.01 7.62 -18.01
CA SER A 160 -4.22 6.44 -18.35
C SER A 160 -5.10 5.20 -18.49
N ALA A 161 -4.68 4.27 -19.35
CA ALA A 161 -5.19 2.92 -19.42
C ALA A 161 -4.16 1.96 -18.82
N TYR A 162 -4.61 0.95 -18.12
CA TYR A 162 -3.73 -0.04 -17.51
C TYR A 162 -4.21 -1.48 -17.71
N GLY A 163 -3.26 -2.40 -17.68
CA GLY A 163 -3.47 -3.84 -17.60
C GLY A 163 -2.59 -4.42 -16.49
N ASN A 164 -3.20 -5.24 -15.65
CA ASN A 164 -2.51 -5.97 -14.59
C ASN A 164 -2.76 -7.47 -14.78
N LEU A 165 -1.70 -8.23 -15.00
CA LEU A 165 -1.71 -9.69 -15.06
C LEU A 165 -1.03 -10.24 -13.82
N THR A 166 -1.74 -11.02 -13.05
CA THR A 166 -1.19 -11.72 -11.87
C THR A 166 -1.26 -13.23 -12.09
N TRP A 167 -0.11 -13.88 -12.01
CA TRP A 167 0.03 -15.33 -12.04
C TRP A 167 0.48 -15.82 -10.66
N ARG A 168 -0.45 -16.49 -9.95
CA ARG A 168 -0.26 -16.96 -8.58
C ARG A 168 0.21 -18.41 -8.56
N ASN A 169 0.98 -18.73 -7.53
CA ASN A 169 1.42 -20.09 -7.20
C ASN A 169 2.12 -20.78 -8.39
N ILE A 170 3.10 -20.10 -8.98
CA ILE A 170 3.76 -20.51 -10.23
C ILE A 170 4.43 -21.87 -10.08
N LEU A 171 5.23 -22.01 -9.03
CA LEU A 171 6.01 -23.22 -8.73
C LEU A 171 5.40 -24.02 -7.57
N GLY A 172 4.25 -23.64 -7.05
CA GLY A 172 3.56 -24.34 -5.97
C GLY A 172 3.99 -23.94 -4.55
N GLY A 173 4.84 -22.95 -4.38
CA GLY A 173 5.30 -22.41 -3.08
C GLY A 173 4.72 -21.03 -2.76
N ALA A 174 3.56 -20.69 -3.30
CA ALA A 174 2.89 -19.39 -3.20
C ALA A 174 3.65 -18.23 -3.84
N GLU A 175 4.53 -18.52 -4.81
CA GLU A 175 5.18 -17.49 -5.61
C GLU A 175 4.15 -16.79 -6.51
N SER A 176 4.29 -15.49 -6.71
CA SER A 176 3.42 -14.71 -7.59
C SER A 176 4.21 -13.80 -8.52
N LEU A 177 3.88 -13.87 -9.82
CA LEU A 177 4.38 -12.94 -10.83
C LEU A 177 3.28 -11.95 -11.17
N THR A 178 3.58 -10.68 -11.01
CA THR A 178 2.69 -9.58 -11.38
C THR A 178 3.32 -8.79 -12.51
N LEU A 179 2.60 -8.64 -13.61
CA LEU A 179 2.97 -7.83 -14.74
C LEU A 179 1.99 -6.67 -14.86
N ASN A 180 2.50 -5.46 -14.81
CA ASN A 180 1.73 -4.23 -14.98
C ASN A 180 2.17 -3.53 -16.26
N ALA A 181 1.21 -3.10 -17.05
CA ALA A 181 1.45 -2.24 -18.20
C ALA A 181 0.47 -1.06 -18.11
N SER A 182 0.96 0.16 -18.32
CA SER A 182 0.11 1.35 -18.39
C SER A 182 0.62 2.32 -19.46
N ALA A 183 -0.34 3.03 -20.04
CA ALA A 183 -0.06 4.11 -20.99
C ALA A 183 -1.05 5.25 -20.77
N GLY A 184 -0.57 6.48 -20.78
CA GLY A 184 -1.39 7.64 -20.49
C GLY A 184 -0.84 8.94 -21.07
N THR A 185 -1.46 10.03 -20.68
CA THR A 185 -1.13 11.36 -21.22
C THR A 185 0.19 11.92 -20.70
N ARG A 186 0.55 11.59 -19.45
CA ARG A 186 1.84 11.96 -18.81
C ARG A 186 2.80 10.78 -18.79
N THR A 187 2.35 9.66 -18.28
CA THR A 187 3.08 8.40 -18.34
C THR A 187 2.87 7.80 -19.72
N ARG A 188 3.75 8.11 -20.67
CA ARG A 188 3.64 7.62 -22.06
C ARG A 188 3.58 6.11 -22.10
N SER A 189 4.42 5.45 -21.32
CA SER A 189 4.40 4.00 -21.13
C SER A 189 5.06 3.64 -19.79
N SER A 190 4.55 2.61 -19.14
CA SER A 190 5.17 2.01 -17.96
C SER A 190 4.92 0.51 -18.00
N TYR A 191 5.99 -0.26 -17.88
CA TYR A 191 5.97 -1.72 -17.81
C TYR A 191 6.69 -2.15 -16.54
N GLN A 192 6.04 -2.91 -15.71
CA GLN A 192 6.62 -3.44 -14.48
C GLN A 192 6.41 -4.94 -14.41
N ALA A 193 7.45 -5.65 -14.01
CA ALA A 193 7.41 -7.06 -13.67
C ALA A 193 7.88 -7.23 -12.24
N SER A 194 7.12 -7.94 -11.42
CA SER A 194 7.43 -8.20 -10.02
C SER A 194 7.20 -9.68 -9.70
N LEU A 195 8.24 -10.39 -9.31
CA LEU A 195 8.20 -11.77 -8.86
C LEU A 195 8.35 -11.79 -7.33
N ASP A 196 7.31 -12.18 -6.63
CA ASP A 196 7.25 -12.26 -5.18
C ASP A 196 7.36 -13.73 -4.72
N VAL A 197 8.34 -14.02 -3.89
CA VAL A 197 8.68 -15.37 -3.41
C VAL A 197 8.66 -15.37 -1.89
N PRO A 198 7.71 -16.08 -1.24
CA PRO A 198 7.72 -16.28 0.19
C PRO A 198 8.92 -17.14 0.60
N LEU A 199 9.59 -16.76 1.66
CA LEU A 199 10.72 -17.51 2.21
C LEU A 199 10.29 -18.38 3.39
N LEU A 200 10.77 -19.61 3.45
CA LEU A 200 10.56 -20.55 4.55
C LEU A 200 9.06 -20.80 4.86
N SER A 201 8.19 -20.74 3.86
CA SER A 201 6.74 -20.86 4.04
C SER A 201 6.18 -19.88 5.09
N ASP A 202 6.79 -18.68 5.18
CA ASP A 202 6.36 -17.61 6.08
C ASP A 202 5.75 -16.47 5.24
N PRO A 203 4.47 -16.09 5.46
CA PRO A 203 3.83 -15.01 4.72
C PRO A 203 4.43 -13.63 5.01
N ASP A 204 5.13 -13.48 6.14
CA ASP A 204 5.74 -12.22 6.57
C ASP A 204 7.16 -12.02 6.07
N ARG A 205 7.75 -13.04 5.45
CA ARG A 205 9.10 -13.01 4.88
C ARG A 205 9.03 -13.24 3.38
N ARG A 206 9.29 -12.18 2.62
CA ARG A 206 9.19 -12.25 1.16
C ARG A 206 10.43 -11.68 0.50
N LEU A 207 10.85 -12.34 -0.56
CA LEU A 207 11.88 -11.85 -1.48
C LEU A 207 11.17 -11.46 -2.78
N THR A 208 11.32 -10.20 -3.19
CA THR A 208 10.67 -9.68 -4.40
C THR A 208 11.74 -9.22 -5.39
N PHE A 209 11.65 -9.71 -6.61
CA PHE A 209 12.45 -9.24 -7.74
C PHE A 209 11.60 -8.31 -8.58
N ASP A 210 12.04 -7.06 -8.74
CA ASP A 210 11.34 -6.03 -9.49
C ASP A 210 12.14 -5.60 -10.70
N ALA A 211 11.44 -5.38 -11.81
CA ALA A 211 11.96 -4.71 -12.99
C ALA A 211 10.93 -3.69 -13.47
N LEU A 212 11.37 -2.50 -13.82
CA LEU A 212 10.54 -1.40 -14.30
C LEU A 212 11.17 -0.73 -15.51
N SER A 213 10.35 -0.43 -16.50
CA SER A 213 10.71 0.45 -17.62
C SER A 213 9.59 1.46 -17.80
N SER A 214 9.88 2.74 -17.65
CA SER A 214 8.87 3.80 -17.77
C SER A 214 9.38 5.00 -18.54
N SER A 215 8.46 5.70 -19.20
CA SER A 215 8.72 6.98 -19.86
C SER A 215 7.64 7.96 -19.43
N THR A 216 8.04 9.05 -18.77
CA THR A 216 7.13 10.00 -18.14
C THR A 216 7.48 11.43 -18.54
N LEU A 217 6.48 12.17 -19.02
CA LEU A 217 6.58 13.60 -19.25
C LEU A 217 6.50 14.37 -17.94
N LYS A 218 7.46 15.26 -17.68
CA LYS A 218 7.50 16.17 -16.52
C LYS A 218 7.33 17.63 -16.96
N PRO A 219 6.10 18.06 -17.22
CA PRO A 219 5.86 19.40 -17.80
C PRO A 219 6.25 20.54 -16.85
N TRP A 220 6.28 20.31 -15.54
CA TRP A 220 6.72 21.30 -14.53
C TRP A 220 8.22 21.52 -14.49
N ALA A 221 9.01 20.62 -15.13
CA ALA A 221 10.46 20.70 -15.23
C ALA A 221 10.93 20.58 -16.69
N SER A 222 10.03 20.79 -17.67
CA SER A 222 10.29 20.93 -19.10
C SER A 222 11.10 19.81 -19.74
N HIS A 223 10.93 18.54 -19.30
CA HIS A 223 11.62 17.39 -19.88
C HIS A 223 10.79 16.09 -19.82
N ASP A 224 11.23 15.10 -20.61
CA ASP A 224 10.80 13.72 -20.48
C ASP A 224 11.86 12.92 -19.71
N GLU A 225 11.42 12.03 -18.85
CA GLU A 225 12.28 11.08 -18.15
C GLU A 225 11.98 9.65 -18.60
N ALA A 226 12.99 8.99 -19.14
CA ALA A 226 12.98 7.54 -19.35
C ALA A 226 13.74 6.88 -18.20
N LEU A 227 13.15 5.84 -17.59
CA LEU A 227 13.69 5.13 -16.46
C LEU A 227 13.62 3.62 -16.70
N LYS A 228 14.73 2.93 -16.48
CA LYS A 228 14.78 1.47 -16.40
C LYS A 228 15.41 1.09 -15.08
N SER A 229 14.79 0.21 -14.33
CA SER A 229 15.34 -0.26 -13.07
C SER A 229 15.13 -1.74 -12.88
N ALA A 230 16.06 -2.35 -12.16
CA ALA A 230 15.94 -3.72 -11.67
C ALA A 230 16.48 -3.79 -10.26
N GLY A 231 15.88 -4.65 -9.45
CA GLY A 231 16.31 -4.78 -8.06
C GLY A 231 15.68 -5.92 -7.32
N VAL A 232 16.14 -6.08 -6.09
CA VAL A 232 15.71 -7.12 -5.17
C VAL A 232 15.30 -6.45 -3.86
N LYS A 233 14.17 -6.90 -3.31
CA LYS A 233 13.62 -6.41 -2.04
C LYS A 233 13.42 -7.61 -1.12
N TYR A 234 13.87 -7.47 0.11
CA TYR A 234 13.56 -8.41 1.18
C TYR A 234 12.65 -7.72 2.19
N THR A 235 11.46 -8.28 2.37
CA THR A 235 10.44 -7.75 3.29
C THR A 235 10.25 -8.72 4.45
N TRP A 236 10.17 -8.20 5.69
CA TRP A 236 9.91 -8.99 6.89
C TRP A 236 9.08 -8.19 7.91
N GLY A 237 8.49 -8.91 8.85
CA GLY A 237 7.70 -8.35 9.95
C GLY A 237 6.20 -8.45 9.75
N ALA A 238 5.47 -8.83 10.80
CA ALA A 238 4.03 -9.02 10.78
C ALA A 238 3.26 -7.72 11.06
N GLU A 239 3.51 -7.07 12.20
CA GLU A 239 2.84 -5.82 12.60
C GLU A 239 3.54 -4.59 12.04
N SER A 240 4.85 -4.57 12.10
CA SER A 240 5.71 -3.53 11.54
C SER A 240 6.51 -4.14 10.40
N LYS A 241 6.28 -3.66 9.19
CA LYS A 241 6.94 -4.15 7.99
C LYS A 241 8.26 -3.42 7.78
N HIS A 242 9.31 -4.20 7.67
CA HIS A 242 10.63 -3.74 7.26
C HIS A 242 10.90 -4.23 5.85
N GLN A 243 11.50 -3.40 5.03
CA GLN A 243 11.90 -3.75 3.68
C GLN A 243 13.31 -3.23 3.44
N LEU A 244 14.20 -4.12 3.08
CA LEU A 244 15.53 -3.79 2.59
C LEU A 244 15.55 -4.01 1.09
N ALA A 245 15.92 -3.02 0.32
CA ALA A 245 15.93 -3.11 -1.12
C ALA A 245 17.29 -2.66 -1.69
N TYR A 246 17.76 -3.39 -2.69
CA TYR A 246 18.84 -2.98 -3.58
C TYR A 246 18.26 -2.72 -4.96
N MET A 247 18.54 -1.54 -5.53
CA MET A 247 18.02 -1.12 -6.82
C MET A 247 19.13 -0.55 -7.70
N GLY A 248 19.25 -1.09 -8.90
CA GLY A 248 19.99 -0.47 -10.00
C GLY A 248 19.01 0.29 -10.91
N VAL A 249 19.30 1.55 -11.17
CA VAL A 249 18.44 2.44 -11.98
C VAL A 249 19.28 3.09 -13.06
N TRP A 250 18.91 2.88 -14.31
CA TRP A 250 19.34 3.69 -15.42
C TRP A 250 18.23 4.67 -15.79
N ARG A 251 18.54 5.92 -15.88
CA ARG A 251 17.59 6.97 -16.22
C ARG A 251 18.19 7.95 -17.20
N GLN A 252 17.33 8.52 -18.02
CA GLN A 252 17.68 9.43 -19.08
C GLN A 252 16.72 10.62 -19.06
N VAL A 253 17.30 11.82 -19.01
CA VAL A 253 16.58 13.08 -19.19
C VAL A 253 16.66 13.45 -20.65
N THR A 254 15.51 13.44 -21.34
CA THR A 254 15.39 13.64 -22.77
C THR A 254 14.31 14.65 -23.13
N ALA A 255 14.15 14.94 -24.40
CA ALA A 255 13.09 15.78 -24.96
C ALA A 255 12.94 17.12 -24.21
N LEU A 256 14.08 17.81 -23.99
CA LEU A 256 14.09 19.13 -23.36
C LEU A 256 13.24 20.12 -24.17
N ALA A 257 12.32 20.83 -23.50
CA ALA A 257 11.59 21.91 -24.12
C ALA A 257 12.53 23.07 -24.46
N LYS A 258 12.17 23.90 -25.45
CA LYS A 258 12.98 25.06 -25.86
C LYS A 258 13.28 26.03 -24.71
N GLY A 259 12.38 26.15 -23.75
CA GLY A 259 12.49 27.01 -22.57
C GLY A 259 13.09 26.34 -21.33
N ALA A 260 13.59 25.09 -21.44
CA ALA A 260 14.16 24.38 -20.28
C ALA A 260 15.30 25.19 -19.63
N SER A 261 15.29 25.22 -18.30
CA SER A 261 16.23 25.97 -17.47
C SER A 261 17.67 25.44 -17.57
N PRO A 262 18.69 26.26 -17.25
CA PRO A 262 20.07 25.83 -17.17
C PRO A 262 20.29 24.62 -16.27
N THR A 263 19.62 24.57 -15.12
CA THR A 263 19.71 23.45 -14.15
C THR A 263 19.21 22.15 -14.77
N VAL A 264 18.07 22.16 -15.45
CA VAL A 264 17.53 20.97 -16.11
C VAL A 264 18.40 20.53 -17.29
N ARG A 265 18.98 21.50 -18.02
CA ARG A 265 19.92 21.20 -19.14
C ARG A 265 21.23 20.60 -18.65
N ALA A 266 21.72 21.02 -17.48
CA ALA A 266 22.94 20.45 -16.87
C ALA A 266 22.76 18.97 -16.48
N ASP A 267 21.54 18.57 -16.13
CA ASP A 267 21.20 17.19 -15.76
C ASP A 267 20.75 16.32 -16.97
N ALA A 268 20.75 16.88 -18.20
CA ALA A 268 20.37 16.19 -19.41
C ALA A 268 21.30 15.01 -19.71
N GLY A 269 20.74 13.97 -20.31
CA GLY A 269 21.45 12.76 -20.72
C GLY A 269 21.26 11.60 -19.76
N ASP A 270 22.16 10.63 -19.85
CA ASP A 270 22.10 9.38 -19.11
C ASP A 270 22.67 9.49 -17.70
N SER A 271 22.11 8.73 -16.78
CA SER A 271 22.67 8.56 -15.45
C SER A 271 22.34 7.19 -14.88
N VAL A 272 23.31 6.61 -14.20
CA VAL A 272 23.17 5.34 -13.48
C VAL A 272 23.18 5.61 -11.99
N LYS A 273 22.20 5.04 -11.29
CA LYS A 273 22.10 5.06 -9.85
C LYS A 273 22.08 3.63 -9.33
N SER A 274 22.95 3.32 -8.37
CA SER A 274 22.90 2.09 -7.58
C SER A 274 22.63 2.49 -6.14
N SER A 275 21.57 1.95 -5.55
CA SER A 275 21.12 2.37 -4.23
C SER A 275 20.65 1.20 -3.38
N MET A 276 20.82 1.37 -2.07
CA MET A 276 20.29 0.50 -1.03
C MET A 276 19.33 1.31 -0.16
N SER A 277 18.13 0.81 0.05
CA SER A 277 17.12 1.50 0.85
C SER A 277 16.53 0.59 1.91
N HIS A 278 16.24 1.18 3.08
CA HIS A 278 15.48 0.56 4.15
C HIS A 278 14.19 1.34 4.35
N THR A 279 13.07 0.61 4.30
CA THR A 279 11.74 1.15 4.60
C THR A 279 11.21 0.48 5.86
N TRP A 280 10.73 1.28 6.79
CA TRP A 280 9.98 0.83 7.96
C TRP A 280 8.56 1.39 7.88
N LEU A 281 7.57 0.52 7.99
CA LEU A 281 6.15 0.86 7.90
C LEU A 281 5.37 0.21 9.04
N THR A 282 4.71 1.03 9.85
CA THR A 282 3.73 0.61 10.85
C THR A 282 2.42 1.32 10.56
N ASP A 283 1.37 0.57 10.25
CA ASP A 283 0.03 1.11 10.00
C ASP A 283 -0.96 0.46 10.97
N LYS A 284 -1.43 1.23 11.93
CA LYS A 284 -2.43 0.84 12.93
C LYS A 284 -3.73 1.62 12.77
N ARG A 285 -3.99 2.18 11.58
CA ARG A 285 -5.25 2.85 11.29
C ARG A 285 -6.35 1.83 11.08
N ASN A 286 -7.55 2.14 11.56
CA ASN A 286 -8.73 1.29 11.39
C ASN A 286 -9.19 1.19 9.92
N HIS A 287 -8.94 2.21 9.10
CA HIS A 287 -9.26 2.23 7.68
C HIS A 287 -8.18 3.00 6.89
N PRO A 288 -7.66 2.45 5.77
CA PRO A 288 -6.56 3.09 5.04
C PRO A 288 -6.93 4.42 4.38
N PHE A 289 -8.17 4.58 3.88
CA PHE A 289 -8.60 5.76 3.13
C PHE A 289 -9.39 6.78 3.96
N LEU A 290 -10.14 6.33 4.96
CA LEU A 290 -10.95 7.17 5.86
C LEU A 290 -10.70 6.75 7.32
N PRO A 291 -9.51 6.99 7.85
CA PRO A 291 -9.22 6.62 9.23
C PRO A 291 -10.02 7.48 10.20
N ASN A 292 -10.65 6.82 11.19
CA ASN A 292 -11.29 7.48 12.32
C ASN A 292 -10.41 7.41 13.56
N THR A 293 -9.56 6.38 13.65
CA THR A 293 -8.66 6.15 14.78
C THR A 293 -7.38 5.48 14.31
N GLY A 294 -6.32 5.66 15.08
CA GLY A 294 -5.04 5.01 14.86
C GLY A 294 -4.01 5.90 14.17
N TYR A 295 -2.86 5.33 13.86
CA TYR A 295 -1.74 6.05 13.27
C TYR A 295 -1.01 5.21 12.22
N LEU A 296 -0.34 5.92 11.33
CA LEU A 296 0.64 5.40 10.38
C LEU A 296 1.98 6.08 10.63
N LEU A 297 3.03 5.29 10.62
CA LEU A 297 4.41 5.75 10.64
C LEU A 297 5.19 5.03 9.55
N LYS A 298 5.80 5.78 8.67
CA LYS A 298 6.66 5.25 7.60
C LYS A 298 7.95 6.05 7.55
N THR A 299 9.06 5.35 7.54
CA THR A 299 10.38 5.93 7.28
C THR A 299 11.03 5.24 6.10
N VAL A 300 11.68 6.01 5.27
CA VAL A 300 12.48 5.51 4.14
C VAL A 300 13.86 6.13 4.25
N SER A 301 14.90 5.32 4.24
CA SER A 301 16.28 5.78 4.19
C SER A 301 16.97 5.11 3.03
N GLU A 302 17.53 5.89 2.11
CA GLU A 302 18.20 5.45 0.89
C GLU A 302 19.64 5.98 0.87
N ILE A 303 20.58 5.10 0.59
CA ILE A 303 21.98 5.45 0.31
C ILE A 303 22.26 5.05 -1.14
N ALA A 304 22.70 6.00 -1.93
CA ALA A 304 23.05 5.80 -3.33
C ALA A 304 24.49 6.16 -3.61
N GLY A 305 25.13 5.43 -4.51
CA GLY A 305 26.43 5.75 -5.09
C GLY A 305 27.63 5.84 -4.16
N TRP A 306 27.42 5.65 -2.85
CA TRP A 306 28.49 5.71 -1.85
C TRP A 306 29.15 4.35 -1.65
N GLY A 307 30.49 4.35 -1.45
CA GLY A 307 31.25 3.12 -1.22
C GLY A 307 31.13 2.12 -2.37
N PRO A 308 30.73 0.86 -2.10
CA PRO A 308 30.65 -0.20 -3.11
C PRO A 308 29.51 -0.02 -4.12
N LEU A 309 28.52 0.85 -3.83
CA LEU A 309 27.35 1.03 -4.70
C LEU A 309 27.68 1.65 -6.02
N GLN A 310 28.62 2.60 -6.08
CA GLN A 310 29.03 3.29 -7.28
C GLN A 310 27.88 3.95 -8.10
N GLY A 311 28.15 4.52 -9.24
CA GLY A 311 27.18 5.21 -10.10
C GLY A 311 27.54 6.68 -10.32
N ASP A 312 26.66 7.41 -11.02
CA ASP A 312 26.87 8.82 -11.37
C ASP A 312 26.44 9.80 -10.28
N VAL A 313 25.62 9.34 -9.32
CA VAL A 313 25.06 10.13 -8.22
C VAL A 313 25.35 9.46 -6.91
N ALA A 314 25.64 10.26 -5.87
CA ALA A 314 25.84 9.75 -4.53
C ALA A 314 25.16 10.66 -3.51
N PHE A 315 24.30 10.08 -2.66
CA PHE A 315 23.57 10.80 -1.63
C PHE A 315 23.06 9.87 -0.54
N TRP A 316 22.74 10.45 0.60
CA TRP A 316 21.88 9.86 1.61
C TRP A 316 20.55 10.62 1.63
N LYS A 317 19.46 9.93 1.38
CA LYS A 317 18.10 10.47 1.35
C LYS A 317 17.27 9.80 2.43
N THR A 318 16.60 10.57 3.25
CA THR A 318 15.68 10.05 4.27
C THR A 318 14.36 10.78 4.21
N GLU A 319 13.28 10.03 4.39
CA GLU A 319 11.90 10.53 4.40
C GLU A 319 11.17 9.98 5.61
N LEU A 320 10.38 10.82 6.24
CA LEU A 320 9.46 10.49 7.31
C LEU A 320 8.04 10.85 6.87
N GLU A 321 7.12 9.91 6.98
CA GLU A 321 5.69 10.12 6.75
C GLU A 321 4.93 9.62 7.98
N THR A 322 4.13 10.50 8.58
CA THR A 322 3.27 10.16 9.70
C THR A 322 1.85 10.63 9.44
N SER A 323 0.89 9.86 9.87
CA SER A 323 -0.52 10.23 9.84
C SER A 323 -1.19 9.71 11.10
N ALA A 324 -2.03 10.51 11.71
CA ALA A 324 -2.80 10.12 12.87
C ALA A 324 -4.27 10.52 12.69
N ALA A 325 -5.17 9.70 13.21
CA ALA A 325 -6.60 9.95 13.18
C ALA A 325 -7.19 9.79 14.58
N VAL A 326 -8.06 10.73 14.95
CA VAL A 326 -8.76 10.73 16.24
C VAL A 326 -10.24 11.01 15.99
N ALA A 327 -11.11 10.20 16.58
CA ALA A 327 -12.55 10.45 16.54
C ALA A 327 -12.87 11.69 17.39
N VAL A 328 -13.66 12.61 16.83
CA VAL A 328 -14.06 13.85 17.49
C VAL A 328 -15.43 13.66 18.11
N PRO A 329 -15.57 13.76 19.44
CA PRO A 329 -16.88 13.71 20.09
C PRO A 329 -17.69 14.98 19.74
N VAL A 330 -18.90 14.77 19.24
CA VAL A 330 -19.82 15.88 18.93
C VAL A 330 -20.84 16.00 20.05
N PRO A 331 -21.00 17.19 20.68
CA PRO A 331 -22.02 17.41 21.70
C PRO A 331 -23.42 17.03 21.19
N GLY A 332 -24.17 16.28 21.98
CA GLY A 332 -25.54 15.83 21.64
C GLY A 332 -25.63 14.48 20.92
N ILE A 333 -24.53 13.87 20.50
CA ILE A 333 -24.48 12.53 19.91
C ILE A 333 -23.83 11.56 20.95
N LYS A 334 -24.61 10.60 21.44
CA LYS A 334 -24.08 9.54 22.30
C LYS A 334 -23.34 8.49 21.43
N GLY A 335 -22.07 8.23 21.73
CA GLY A 335 -21.21 7.28 21.02
C GLY A 335 -20.42 7.91 19.87
N ASP A 336 -19.99 7.08 18.90
CA ASP A 336 -19.20 7.54 17.76
C ASP A 336 -20.04 8.45 16.85
N SER A 337 -19.60 9.68 16.70
CA SER A 337 -20.23 10.68 15.81
C SER A 337 -19.92 10.45 14.33
N GLY A 338 -18.92 9.62 14.03
CA GLY A 338 -18.34 9.44 12.70
C GLY A 338 -17.52 10.64 12.21
N VAL A 339 -17.36 11.69 13.04
CA VAL A 339 -16.50 12.83 12.76
C VAL A 339 -15.08 12.47 13.20
N SER A 340 -14.10 12.67 12.33
CA SER A 340 -12.70 12.39 12.64
C SER A 340 -11.80 13.57 12.24
N LEU A 341 -10.83 13.83 13.10
CA LEU A 341 -9.71 14.73 12.79
C LEU A 341 -8.53 13.87 12.37
N THR A 342 -8.05 14.09 11.15
CA THR A 342 -6.84 13.44 10.64
C THR A 342 -5.74 14.46 10.48
N THR A 343 -4.54 14.11 10.92
CA THR A 343 -3.34 14.93 10.76
C THR A 343 -2.32 14.14 9.96
N GLY A 344 -1.62 14.81 9.07
CA GLY A 344 -0.52 14.26 8.29
C GLY A 344 0.73 15.13 8.45
N PHE A 345 1.89 14.49 8.50
CA PHE A 345 3.17 15.17 8.47
C PHE A 345 4.15 14.39 7.62
N ARG A 346 4.84 15.09 6.73
CA ARG A 346 5.92 14.54 5.90
C ARG A 346 7.13 15.44 6.01
N ALA A 347 8.30 14.84 6.14
CA ALA A 347 9.57 15.55 6.11
C ALA A 347 10.61 14.71 5.39
N GLY A 348 11.54 15.35 4.73
CA GLY A 348 12.60 14.65 4.03
C GLY A 348 13.86 15.49 3.93
N MET A 349 14.98 14.79 3.82
CA MET A 349 16.30 15.35 3.71
C MET A 349 17.11 14.54 2.70
N LEU A 350 17.80 15.21 1.81
CA LEU A 350 18.76 14.66 0.88
C LEU A 350 20.12 15.30 1.17
N TYR A 351 21.09 14.46 1.51
CA TYR A 351 22.46 14.88 1.80
C TYR A 351 23.41 14.33 0.72
N PRO A 352 24.07 15.18 -0.06
CA PRO A 352 25.02 14.74 -1.07
C PRO A 352 26.25 14.07 -0.44
N LEU A 353 26.68 12.96 -1.02
CA LEU A 353 27.83 12.16 -0.61
C LEU A 353 28.90 12.15 -1.72
N PRO A 354 30.17 11.88 -1.40
CA PRO A 354 31.18 11.61 -2.41
C PRO A 354 30.88 10.28 -3.14
N THR A 355 31.09 10.26 -4.44
CA THR A 355 30.83 9.09 -5.27
C THR A 355 31.86 7.99 -5.03
N GLY A 356 31.40 6.76 -4.79
CA GLY A 356 32.24 5.58 -4.58
C GLY A 356 33.13 5.71 -3.36
N PHE A 357 34.37 5.28 -3.47
CA PHE A 357 35.41 5.40 -2.44
C PHE A 357 36.27 6.65 -2.63
N SER A 358 35.97 7.49 -3.64
CA SER A 358 36.72 8.70 -3.91
C SER A 358 36.52 9.69 -2.76
N GLY A 359 37.60 10.15 -2.17
CA GLY A 359 37.55 11.21 -1.16
C GLY A 359 37.28 12.60 -1.71
N GLY A 360 36.73 12.74 -2.94
CA GLY A 360 36.42 14.00 -3.59
C GLY A 360 35.25 14.77 -2.96
N PRO A 361 35.02 16.03 -3.35
CA PRO A 361 33.89 16.79 -2.90
C PRO A 361 32.56 16.14 -3.40
N PRO A 362 31.49 16.18 -2.60
CA PRO A 362 30.18 15.70 -3.05
C PRO A 362 29.67 16.56 -4.22
N LYS A 363 29.03 15.90 -5.19
CA LYS A 363 28.37 16.59 -6.31
C LYS A 363 26.99 17.08 -5.86
N ALA A 364 26.51 18.16 -6.48
CA ALA A 364 25.14 18.64 -6.25
C ALA A 364 24.11 17.57 -6.62
N SER A 365 22.98 17.56 -5.92
CA SER A 365 21.88 16.66 -6.20
C SER A 365 21.25 16.96 -7.57
N ARG A 366 20.93 15.91 -8.34
CA ARG A 366 20.26 16.06 -9.62
C ARG A 366 18.76 16.30 -9.45
N VAL A 367 18.12 16.99 -10.38
CA VAL A 367 16.67 17.28 -10.39
C VAL A 367 15.82 16.02 -10.21
N ASN A 368 16.27 14.87 -10.73
CA ASN A 368 15.56 13.60 -10.62
C ASN A 368 15.59 12.98 -9.21
N ASP A 369 16.55 13.34 -8.36
CA ASP A 369 16.68 12.83 -6.99
C ASP A 369 16.07 13.77 -5.95
N ARG A 370 15.90 15.06 -6.29
CA ARG A 370 15.36 16.08 -5.42
C ARG A 370 13.90 15.83 -5.08
N PHE A 371 13.48 16.34 -3.95
CA PHE A 371 12.08 16.34 -3.55
C PHE A 371 11.27 17.32 -4.37
N GLN A 372 10.03 16.95 -4.65
CA GLN A 372 9.02 17.81 -5.25
C GLN A 372 7.86 17.96 -4.27
N LEU A 373 7.26 19.14 -4.17
CA LEU A 373 6.19 19.40 -3.23
C LEU A 373 5.07 20.21 -3.88
N GLY A 374 3.80 19.86 -3.55
CA GLY A 374 2.59 20.50 -4.06
C GLY A 374 1.82 19.66 -5.04
N GLY A 375 0.52 19.84 -5.03
CA GLY A 375 -0.43 19.12 -5.88
C GLY A 375 -1.67 18.64 -5.13
N PRO A 376 -2.68 18.12 -5.84
CA PRO A 376 -3.97 17.79 -5.24
C PRO A 376 -3.93 16.63 -4.23
N THR A 377 -2.94 15.75 -4.30
CA THR A 377 -2.75 14.62 -3.36
C THR A 377 -1.69 14.87 -2.31
N ASP A 378 -0.96 15.98 -2.42
CA ASP A 378 0.13 16.38 -1.55
C ASP A 378 -0.26 17.66 -0.78
N VAL A 379 0.35 18.81 -1.06
CA VAL A 379 -0.08 20.10 -0.49
C VAL A 379 -1.12 20.71 -1.41
N ARG A 380 -2.40 20.62 -1.02
CA ARG A 380 -3.55 21.11 -1.80
C ARG A 380 -3.51 22.64 -1.88
N GLY A 381 -4.10 23.22 -2.94
CA GLY A 381 -4.08 24.66 -3.16
C GLY A 381 -2.83 25.15 -3.91
N PHE A 382 -1.97 24.24 -4.34
CA PHE A 382 -0.79 24.51 -5.15
C PHE A 382 -0.80 23.69 -6.43
N LYS A 383 -0.08 24.13 -7.46
CA LYS A 383 0.16 23.33 -8.66
C LYS A 383 1.03 22.12 -8.33
N ILE A 384 1.05 21.12 -9.23
CA ILE A 384 1.98 19.99 -9.12
C ILE A 384 3.40 20.53 -9.14
N SER A 385 4.22 20.15 -8.14
CA SER A 385 5.57 20.69 -7.92
C SER A 385 5.61 22.21 -7.82
N GLY A 386 4.50 22.82 -7.37
CA GLY A 386 4.36 24.29 -7.29
C GLY A 386 5.05 24.95 -6.12
N LEU A 387 5.52 24.16 -5.16
CA LEU A 387 6.24 24.64 -3.97
C LEU A 387 7.75 24.42 -4.12
N GLY A 388 8.53 25.37 -3.62
CA GLY A 388 9.97 25.27 -3.51
C GLY A 388 10.76 25.98 -4.61
N PRO A 389 12.06 25.65 -4.75
CA PRO A 389 12.97 26.33 -5.67
C PRO A 389 12.60 26.15 -7.14
N ARG A 390 12.77 27.23 -7.89
CA ARG A 390 12.56 27.26 -9.34
C ARG A 390 13.76 27.89 -10.02
N ASP A 391 13.99 27.47 -11.25
CA ASP A 391 14.95 28.06 -12.17
C ASP A 391 14.18 28.47 -13.43
N GLY A 392 13.91 29.76 -13.58
CA GLY A 392 12.95 30.28 -14.57
C GLY A 392 11.54 29.72 -14.30
N ASP A 393 10.97 29.09 -15.31
CA ASP A 393 9.62 28.47 -15.23
C ASP A 393 9.66 27.02 -14.72
N ASP A 394 10.85 26.42 -14.58
CA ASP A 394 11.01 25.02 -14.18
C ASP A 394 11.05 24.85 -12.67
N ALA A 395 10.30 23.88 -12.15
CA ALA A 395 10.39 23.42 -10.77
C ALA A 395 11.58 22.46 -10.64
N VAL A 396 12.68 22.92 -10.08
CA VAL A 396 13.92 22.13 -9.96
C VAL A 396 13.97 21.28 -8.69
N GLY A 397 12.96 21.38 -7.83
CA GLY A 397 12.90 20.66 -6.57
C GLY A 397 13.88 21.15 -5.51
N GLY A 398 13.88 20.48 -4.36
CA GLY A 398 14.74 20.85 -3.23
C GLY A 398 15.29 19.62 -2.51
N ASP A 399 16.20 19.88 -1.57
CA ASP A 399 16.93 18.85 -0.84
C ASP A 399 16.37 18.61 0.57
N VAL A 400 15.64 19.59 1.13
CA VAL A 400 15.03 19.48 2.47
C VAL A 400 13.62 20.02 2.42
N TYR A 401 12.66 19.25 2.94
CA TYR A 401 11.28 19.69 3.02
C TYR A 401 10.60 19.28 4.32
N ALA A 402 9.55 20.01 4.66
CA ALA A 402 8.55 19.63 5.64
C ALA A 402 7.18 20.07 5.15
N ALA A 403 6.18 19.21 5.32
CA ALA A 403 4.80 19.50 5.00
C ALA A 403 3.88 18.89 6.06
N ALA A 404 2.79 19.58 6.35
CA ALA A 404 1.80 19.13 7.33
C ALA A 404 0.38 19.41 6.83
N SER A 405 -0.55 18.59 7.29
CA SER A 405 -1.98 18.78 7.04
C SER A 405 -2.82 18.46 8.27
N ALA A 406 -3.95 19.12 8.36
CA ALA A 406 -5.03 18.80 9.29
C ALA A 406 -6.34 18.75 8.51
N ASN A 407 -7.07 17.64 8.62
CA ASN A 407 -8.30 17.42 7.88
C ASN A 407 -9.41 16.99 8.86
N LEU A 408 -10.49 17.74 8.90
CA LEU A 408 -11.71 17.37 9.63
C LEU A 408 -12.67 16.68 8.65
N LEU A 409 -12.92 15.39 8.88
CA LEU A 409 -13.83 14.58 8.07
C LEU A 409 -15.17 14.47 8.77
N ILE A 410 -16.25 14.89 8.11
CA ILE A 410 -17.59 14.93 8.65
C ILE A 410 -18.48 14.00 7.81
N PRO A 411 -19.25 13.08 8.42
CA PRO A 411 -20.21 12.26 7.70
C PRO A 411 -21.16 13.11 6.87
N PHE A 412 -21.46 12.67 5.65
CA PHE A 412 -22.40 13.41 4.81
C PHE A 412 -23.80 13.37 5.41
N PRO A 413 -24.49 14.51 5.54
CA PRO A 413 -25.83 14.57 6.12
C PRO A 413 -26.78 13.60 5.41
N LYS A 414 -27.63 12.88 6.14
CA LYS A 414 -28.65 11.94 5.66
C LYS A 414 -28.13 10.62 5.04
N VAL A 415 -26.81 10.42 4.85
CA VAL A 415 -26.27 9.19 4.22
C VAL A 415 -25.80 8.16 5.26
N GLY A 416 -25.59 8.58 6.50
CA GLY A 416 -25.20 7.69 7.61
C GLY A 416 -23.70 7.73 7.95
N LYS A 417 -23.40 7.28 9.17
CA LYS A 417 -22.06 7.36 9.77
C LYS A 417 -21.01 6.48 9.09
N ASN A 418 -21.42 5.36 8.51
CA ASN A 418 -20.54 4.39 7.85
C ASN A 418 -20.41 4.61 6.34
N SER A 419 -20.96 5.70 5.84
CA SER A 419 -20.87 6.05 4.42
C SER A 419 -19.41 6.25 3.99
N PRO A 420 -19.00 5.79 2.81
CA PRO A 420 -17.69 6.10 2.23
C PRO A 420 -17.58 7.57 1.79
N LEU A 421 -18.68 8.33 1.82
CA LEU A 421 -18.73 9.73 1.44
C LEU A 421 -18.61 10.63 2.66
N ARG A 422 -17.66 11.59 2.65
CA ARG A 422 -17.40 12.55 3.73
C ARG A 422 -17.28 13.96 3.19
N LEU A 423 -17.71 14.92 4.00
CA LEU A 423 -17.30 16.31 3.85
C LEU A 423 -15.93 16.48 4.50
N GLN A 424 -15.08 17.30 3.90
CA GLN A 424 -13.74 17.59 4.38
C GLN A 424 -13.54 19.08 4.54
N LEU A 425 -13.06 19.50 5.70
CA LEU A 425 -12.44 20.79 5.92
C LEU A 425 -10.96 20.54 6.11
N PHE A 426 -10.10 21.25 5.40
CA PHE A 426 -8.66 21.02 5.51
C PHE A 426 -7.87 22.31 5.59
N ALA A 427 -6.74 22.21 6.27
CA ALA A 427 -5.65 23.16 6.23
C ALA A 427 -4.36 22.39 6.04
N ASN A 428 -3.53 22.80 5.10
CA ASN A 428 -2.24 22.20 4.86
C ASN A 428 -1.20 23.26 4.51
N GLY A 429 0.05 22.90 4.64
CA GLY A 429 1.14 23.76 4.30
C GLY A 429 2.44 22.99 4.17
N GLY A 430 3.40 23.60 3.50
CA GLY A 430 4.69 22.99 3.33
C GLY A 430 5.76 23.99 2.93
N ARG A 431 6.98 23.55 3.06
CA ARG A 431 8.16 24.28 2.66
C ARG A 431 9.20 23.33 2.09
N LEU A 432 9.77 23.71 0.97
CA LEU A 432 10.82 22.97 0.27
C LEU A 432 11.99 23.91 -0.01
N LEU A 433 13.20 23.51 0.35
CA LEU A 433 14.42 24.29 0.20
C LEU A 433 15.49 23.44 -0.49
N ALA A 434 16.28 24.08 -1.37
CA ALA A 434 17.53 23.50 -1.87
C ALA A 434 18.67 23.82 -0.90
N LEU A 435 19.67 22.95 -0.83
CA LEU A 435 20.94 23.28 -0.23
C LEU A 435 21.57 24.40 -1.06
N ALA A 436 22.07 25.43 -0.40
CA ALA A 436 22.77 26.52 -1.08
C ALA A 436 23.99 25.97 -1.83
N ASP A 437 24.19 26.39 -3.08
CA ASP A 437 25.34 25.97 -3.86
C ASP A 437 26.63 26.36 -3.10
N GLY A 438 27.41 25.34 -2.75
CA GLY A 438 28.66 25.52 -2.03
C GLY A 438 29.67 26.21 -2.96
N GLY A 439 29.94 27.47 -2.69
CA GLY A 439 31.15 28.07 -3.22
C GLY A 439 32.36 27.20 -2.89
N SER A 440 33.29 27.09 -3.76
CA SER A 440 34.51 26.30 -3.95
C SER A 440 35.30 25.76 -2.73
N ASP A 441 34.79 25.82 -1.50
CA ASP A 441 35.49 25.38 -0.30
C ASP A 441 34.95 24.06 0.27
N GLY A 442 35.75 23.05 0.18
CA GLY A 442 35.75 21.68 0.70
C GLY A 442 34.79 21.21 1.81
N ARG A 443 34.85 19.96 2.08
CA ARG A 443 34.08 19.06 2.96
C ARG A 443 33.34 19.64 4.21
N GLY A 444 33.82 20.68 4.81
CA GLY A 444 33.18 21.36 5.94
C GLY A 444 31.99 22.25 5.57
N SER A 445 31.83 22.56 4.30
CA SER A 445 30.78 23.41 3.74
C SER A 445 29.41 22.73 3.67
N THR A 446 29.33 21.49 3.19
CA THR A 446 28.05 20.80 2.96
C THR A 446 27.27 20.50 4.24
N GLN A 447 27.95 20.09 5.30
CA GLN A 447 27.32 19.84 6.59
C GLN A 447 26.82 21.16 7.23
N LYS A 448 27.61 22.21 7.17
CA LYS A 448 27.21 23.56 7.64
C LYS A 448 26.02 24.10 6.85
N GLN A 449 26.02 23.89 5.54
CA GLN A 449 24.90 24.26 4.66
C GLN A 449 23.62 23.52 5.04
N LEU A 450 23.69 22.22 5.33
CA LEU A 450 22.53 21.44 5.78
C LEU A 450 21.95 21.99 7.08
N TYR A 451 22.81 22.27 8.10
CA TYR A 451 22.33 22.84 9.36
C TYR A 451 21.72 24.24 9.17
N THR A 452 22.29 25.06 8.30
CA THR A 452 21.75 26.37 7.97
C THR A 452 20.39 26.23 7.26
N THR A 453 20.26 25.30 6.31
CA THR A 453 19.00 25.05 5.57
C THR A 453 17.91 24.49 6.50
N LEU A 454 18.26 23.60 7.42
CA LEU A 454 17.35 23.10 8.46
C LEU A 454 16.89 24.23 9.40
N GLY A 455 17.82 25.11 9.81
CA GLY A 455 17.48 26.31 10.58
C GLY A 455 16.53 27.25 9.80
N GLN A 456 16.78 27.43 8.51
CA GLN A 456 15.87 28.21 7.65
C GLN A 456 14.51 27.55 7.51
N LEU A 457 14.43 26.21 7.42
CA LEU A 457 13.17 25.47 7.32
C LEU A 457 12.26 25.75 8.53
N THR A 458 12.83 25.81 9.73
CA THR A 458 12.09 26.02 10.99
C THR A 458 11.75 27.49 11.26
N GLN A 459 12.60 28.43 10.84
CA GLN A 459 12.44 29.86 11.14
C GLN A 459 11.51 30.61 10.18
N GLY A 460 11.19 30.05 9.02
CA GLY A 460 10.36 30.74 8.02
C GLY A 460 8.93 30.20 7.98
N LEU A 461 7.97 31.08 7.72
CA LEU A 461 6.57 30.69 7.49
C LEU A 461 6.47 29.76 6.28
N PRO A 462 5.79 28.58 6.39
CA PRO A 462 5.50 27.74 5.25
C PRO A 462 4.46 28.39 4.35
N SER A 463 4.35 27.92 3.11
CA SER A 463 3.20 28.25 2.27
C SER A 463 2.01 27.42 2.73
N ILE A 464 0.85 28.08 2.90
CA ILE A 464 -0.33 27.52 3.55
C ILE A 464 -1.53 27.66 2.62
N ALA A 465 -2.33 26.62 2.55
CA ALA A 465 -3.64 26.64 1.91
C ALA A 465 -4.69 26.00 2.82
N ALA A 466 -5.91 26.47 2.68
CA ALA A 466 -7.07 25.88 3.35
C ALA A 466 -8.20 25.71 2.35
N GLY A 467 -9.17 24.86 2.69
CA GLY A 467 -10.29 24.63 1.80
C GLY A 467 -11.33 23.68 2.35
N VAL A 468 -12.31 23.44 1.52
CA VAL A 468 -13.42 22.53 1.77
C VAL A 468 -13.56 21.56 0.60
N GLY A 469 -14.00 20.35 0.88
CA GLY A 469 -14.15 19.37 -0.18
C GLY A 469 -15.06 18.20 0.18
N VAL A 470 -15.17 17.32 -0.77
CA VAL A 470 -15.87 16.05 -0.64
C VAL A 470 -14.88 14.92 -0.89
N VAL A 471 -14.89 13.95 -0.02
CA VAL A 471 -14.05 12.76 -0.07
C VAL A 471 -14.91 11.54 -0.26
N TYR A 472 -14.55 10.71 -1.20
CA TYR A 472 -15.17 9.41 -1.44
C TYR A 472 -14.11 8.31 -1.34
N ALA A 473 -14.27 7.39 -0.39
CA ALA A 473 -13.40 6.22 -0.28
C ALA A 473 -13.97 5.05 -1.09
N HIS A 474 -13.36 4.81 -2.22
CA HIS A 474 -13.58 3.59 -2.99
C HIS A 474 -12.66 2.49 -2.45
N PRO A 475 -13.01 1.19 -2.58
CA PRO A 475 -12.14 0.09 -2.12
C PRO A 475 -10.71 0.08 -2.68
N VAL A 476 -10.47 0.74 -3.80
CA VAL A 476 -9.17 0.76 -4.50
C VAL A 476 -8.42 2.09 -4.30
N ALA A 477 -9.14 3.21 -4.17
CA ALA A 477 -8.54 4.54 -4.09
C ALA A 477 -9.44 5.53 -3.36
N ARG A 478 -8.86 6.59 -2.85
CA ARG A 478 -9.56 7.75 -2.31
C ARG A 478 -9.69 8.81 -3.40
N PHE A 479 -10.90 9.33 -3.56
CA PHE A 479 -11.24 10.42 -4.48
C PHE A 479 -11.53 11.66 -3.66
N GLU A 480 -10.97 12.78 -4.06
CA GLU A 480 -11.19 14.07 -3.43
C GLU A 480 -11.56 15.13 -4.47
N LEU A 481 -12.62 15.87 -4.20
CA LEU A 481 -12.95 17.09 -4.92
C LEU A 481 -12.88 18.25 -3.93
N ASN A 482 -11.84 19.06 -4.03
CA ASN A 482 -11.51 20.09 -3.07
C ASN A 482 -11.62 21.47 -3.72
N PHE A 483 -12.24 22.43 -3.04
CA PHE A 483 -12.10 23.83 -3.32
C PHE A 483 -11.04 24.41 -2.39
N SER A 484 -9.91 24.80 -2.97
CA SER A 484 -8.70 25.20 -2.26
C SER A 484 -8.43 26.67 -2.43
N LEU A 485 -7.98 27.31 -1.34
CA LEU A 485 -7.57 28.70 -1.31
C LEU A 485 -6.14 28.78 -0.74
N PRO A 486 -5.14 29.19 -1.52
CA PRO A 486 -3.82 29.52 -0.99
C PRO A 486 -3.92 30.78 -0.12
N LEU A 487 -3.58 30.66 1.16
CA LEU A 487 -3.63 31.74 2.15
C LEU A 487 -2.28 32.47 2.26
N VAL A 488 -1.22 31.67 2.22
CA VAL A 488 0.17 32.17 2.24
C VAL A 488 0.90 31.56 1.06
N LEU A 489 1.42 32.43 0.20
CA LEU A 489 2.21 32.05 -0.98
C LEU A 489 3.55 32.75 -0.92
N ARG A 490 4.63 32.00 -1.00
CA ARG A 490 5.98 32.54 -1.03
C ARG A 490 6.34 33.00 -2.44
N ARG A 491 7.31 33.92 -2.50
CA ARG A 491 7.77 34.44 -3.80
C ARG A 491 8.40 33.30 -4.63
N GLY A 492 7.96 33.19 -5.87
CA GLY A 492 8.41 32.15 -6.81
C GLY A 492 7.62 30.84 -6.76
N GLU A 493 6.72 30.65 -5.81
CA GLU A 493 5.85 29.46 -5.74
C GLU A 493 4.54 29.67 -6.49
N GLU A 494 3.92 28.57 -6.94
CA GLU A 494 2.69 28.62 -7.75
C GLU A 494 1.48 28.05 -7.01
N GLY A 495 0.63 28.96 -6.54
CA GLY A 495 -0.67 28.62 -5.98
C GLY A 495 -1.72 28.29 -7.07
N ARG A 496 -2.70 27.50 -6.70
CA ARG A 496 -3.88 27.20 -7.52
C ARG A 496 -5.15 27.37 -6.71
N LYS A 497 -5.82 28.48 -6.91
CA LYS A 497 -7.14 28.76 -6.33
C LYS A 497 -8.24 28.04 -7.14
N GLY A 498 -9.20 27.45 -6.45
CA GLY A 498 -10.39 26.86 -7.06
C GLY A 498 -10.49 25.36 -6.89
N LEU A 499 -11.24 24.71 -7.77
CA LEU A 499 -11.50 23.27 -7.71
C LEU A 499 -10.26 22.49 -8.11
N GLN A 500 -9.94 21.49 -7.26
CA GLN A 500 -8.90 20.50 -7.51
C GLN A 500 -9.50 19.11 -7.31
N PHE A 501 -9.25 18.25 -8.28
CA PHE A 501 -9.60 16.84 -8.20
C PHE A 501 -8.34 16.02 -7.91
N GLY A 502 -8.41 15.19 -6.89
CA GLY A 502 -7.33 14.30 -6.50
C GLY A 502 -7.80 12.86 -6.43
N VAL A 503 -7.01 11.94 -6.96
CA VAL A 503 -7.20 10.49 -6.85
C VAL A 503 -5.90 9.88 -6.38
N GLY A 504 -5.95 9.05 -5.36
CA GLY A 504 -4.74 8.42 -4.84
C GLY A 504 -5.01 7.46 -3.69
N ILE A 505 -3.95 6.77 -3.29
CA ILE A 505 -3.96 5.88 -2.12
C ILE A 505 -3.52 6.66 -0.88
N ASN A 506 -2.54 7.55 -1.04
CA ASN A 506 -1.97 8.34 0.04
C ASN A 506 -2.23 9.82 -0.22
N PHE A 507 -2.74 10.49 0.79
CA PHE A 507 -2.91 11.94 0.85
C PHE A 507 -2.18 12.47 2.08
N LEU A 508 -1.64 13.68 1.93
CA LEU A 508 -1.06 14.40 3.07
C LEU A 508 -2.14 14.87 4.02
#